data_a083d789f3e2c0bd0c52c999014e49ef
#
_entry.id   a083d789f3e2c0bd0c52c999014e49ef
#
_cell.length_a   1.000
_cell.length_b   1.000
_cell.length_c   1.000
_cell.angle_alpha   90.00
_cell.angle_beta   90.00
_cell.angle_gamma   90.00
#
_symmetry.space_group_name_H-M   'P 1'
#
loop_
_entity.id
_entity.type
_entity.pdbx_description
1 polymer ?
#
loop_
_entity_poly.entity_id
_entity_poly.type
_entity_poly.pdbx_seq_one_letter_code
_entity_poly.pdbx_strand_id
1 'polypeptide(L)'
;YSQMADLTGSQKVKVLLAQALFGNPDILLLDEPTNHLDLPAIEWLEEFLINFDNTVIVVSHDRYFLNKVCTHTADIDYGKIQLYAGNYDFWFESSQLLIKQMKEANKKKEEKIKELQEFISRFSANASKSKQATSRKRALEKIQLDDMRPSSRKYPYIDFRPNREIGNEVLMVENLSKTIDGVKVLDNISFTLGHED
;
A
#
# COMPACT_ATOMS: atom_id res chain seq x y z
N TYR A 1 33.01 -25.30 6.37
CA TYR A 1 33.45 -23.97 5.89
C TYR A 1 33.22 -23.93 4.38
N SER A 2 32.05 -23.41 3.94
CA SER A 2 31.72 -23.15 2.53
C SER A 2 32.07 -21.70 2.19
N GLN A 3 32.53 -21.45 0.98
CA GLN A 3 32.75 -20.07 0.52
C GLN A 3 31.41 -19.48 0.07
N MET A 4 31.27 -18.15 0.15
CA MET A 4 30.05 -17.45 -0.32
C MET A 4 29.73 -17.74 -1.80
N ALA A 5 30.77 -18.03 -2.62
CA ALA A 5 30.60 -18.39 -4.03
C ALA A 5 29.81 -19.70 -4.20
N ASP A 6 29.97 -20.66 -3.29
CA ASP A 6 29.39 -22.01 -3.35
C ASP A 6 27.94 -22.06 -2.84
N LEU A 7 27.45 -20.96 -2.24
CA LEU A 7 26.11 -20.90 -1.67
C LEU A 7 25.04 -20.62 -2.73
N THR A 8 23.85 -21.19 -2.54
CA THR A 8 22.66 -20.85 -3.31
C THR A 8 22.19 -19.42 -3.02
N GLY A 9 21.33 -18.85 -3.87
CA GLY A 9 20.81 -17.49 -3.67
C GLY A 9 20.15 -17.32 -2.30
N SER A 10 19.29 -18.24 -1.88
CA SER A 10 18.62 -18.22 -0.58
C SER A 10 19.62 -18.31 0.59
N GLN A 11 20.64 -19.17 0.51
CA GLN A 11 21.67 -19.27 1.53
C GLN A 11 22.50 -17.99 1.65
N LYS A 12 22.83 -17.33 0.53
CA LYS A 12 23.52 -16.04 0.53
C LYS A 12 22.74 -14.96 1.28
N VAL A 13 21.41 -14.88 1.02
CA VAL A 13 20.54 -13.92 1.72
C VAL A 13 20.51 -14.18 3.22
N LYS A 14 20.41 -15.46 3.65
CA LYS A 14 20.45 -15.84 5.08
C LYS A 14 21.78 -15.42 5.74
N VAL A 15 22.91 -15.59 5.06
CA VAL A 15 24.24 -15.18 5.57
C VAL A 15 24.35 -13.66 5.69
N LEU A 16 23.89 -12.90 4.66
CA LEU A 16 23.90 -11.45 4.70
C LEU A 16 22.99 -10.90 5.80
N LEU A 17 21.83 -11.52 6.00
CA LEU A 17 20.93 -11.18 7.08
C LEU A 17 21.58 -11.43 8.44
N ALA A 18 22.17 -12.61 8.65
CA ALA A 18 22.90 -12.94 9.88
C ALA A 18 24.04 -11.94 10.13
N GLN A 19 24.74 -11.49 9.10
CA GLN A 19 25.78 -10.46 9.20
C GLN A 19 25.21 -9.10 9.64
N ALA A 20 24.07 -8.68 9.08
CA ALA A 20 23.43 -7.42 9.43
C ALA A 20 22.91 -7.40 10.88
N LEU A 21 22.48 -8.55 11.39
CA LEU A 21 21.95 -8.71 12.74
C LEU A 21 23.06 -8.96 13.79
N PHE A 22 24.26 -9.28 13.34
CA PHE A 22 25.37 -9.59 14.25
C PHE A 22 25.78 -8.36 15.05
N GLY A 23 25.97 -8.52 16.36
CA GLY A 23 26.46 -7.45 17.24
C GLY A 23 25.38 -6.53 17.78
N ASN A 24 24.09 -6.86 17.61
CA ASN A 24 22.95 -6.09 18.12
C ASN A 24 23.02 -4.60 17.72
N PRO A 25 22.87 -4.26 16.42
CA PRO A 25 23.02 -2.91 15.92
C PRO A 25 21.95 -1.97 16.50
N ASP A 26 22.29 -0.70 16.73
CA ASP A 26 21.35 0.33 17.20
C ASP A 26 20.29 0.68 16.13
N ILE A 27 20.66 0.58 14.85
CA ILE A 27 19.78 0.85 13.71
C ILE A 27 19.97 -0.27 12.67
N LEU A 28 18.86 -0.87 12.29
CA LEU A 28 18.80 -1.92 11.26
C LEU A 28 18.04 -1.41 10.04
N LEU A 29 18.68 -1.45 8.88
CA LEU A 29 18.09 -1.06 7.60
C LEU A 29 17.92 -2.31 6.73
N LEU A 30 16.68 -2.66 6.39
CA LEU A 30 16.32 -3.83 5.60
C LEU A 30 15.57 -3.40 4.34
N ASP A 31 16.10 -3.80 3.19
CA ASP A 31 15.47 -3.59 1.89
C ASP A 31 15.06 -4.94 1.30
N GLU A 32 13.73 -5.12 1.12
CA GLU A 32 13.10 -6.35 0.64
C GLU A 32 13.63 -7.64 1.33
N PRO A 33 13.64 -7.70 2.68
CA PRO A 33 14.32 -8.77 3.39
C PRO A 33 13.67 -10.16 3.24
N THR A 34 12.41 -10.22 2.83
CA THR A 34 11.68 -11.48 2.59
C THR A 34 12.00 -12.12 1.25
N ASN A 35 12.61 -11.36 0.31
CA ASN A 35 12.94 -11.89 -1.00
C ASN A 35 13.95 -13.03 -0.89
N HIS A 36 13.67 -14.12 -1.60
CA HIS A 36 14.49 -15.34 -1.66
C HIS A 36 14.62 -16.11 -0.33
N LEU A 37 13.84 -15.76 0.70
CA LEU A 37 13.72 -16.57 1.91
C LEU A 37 12.63 -17.62 1.76
N ASP A 38 12.81 -18.74 2.43
CA ASP A 38 11.77 -19.76 2.64
C ASP A 38 10.85 -19.35 3.80
N LEU A 39 9.64 -19.92 3.86
CA LEU A 39 8.67 -19.59 4.90
C LEU A 39 9.23 -19.68 6.33
N PRO A 40 9.95 -20.74 6.73
CA PRO A 40 10.53 -20.82 8.07
C PRO A 40 11.53 -19.71 8.37
N ALA A 41 12.28 -19.22 7.37
CA ALA A 41 13.20 -18.12 7.56
C ALA A 41 12.47 -16.76 7.66
N ILE A 42 11.35 -16.59 6.95
CA ILE A 42 10.50 -15.40 7.08
C ILE A 42 9.87 -15.36 8.48
N GLU A 43 9.29 -16.45 8.95
CA GLU A 43 8.71 -16.55 10.29
C GLU A 43 9.73 -16.25 11.40
N TRP A 44 10.95 -16.79 11.27
CA TRP A 44 12.03 -16.49 12.19
C TRP A 44 12.42 -15.00 12.16
N LEU A 45 12.49 -14.39 10.96
CA LEU A 45 12.81 -12.96 10.82
C LEU A 45 11.74 -12.08 11.44
N GLU A 46 10.47 -12.40 11.23
CA GLU A 46 9.33 -11.70 11.84
C GLU A 46 9.43 -11.73 13.37
N GLU A 47 9.63 -12.92 13.94
CA GLU A 47 9.77 -13.06 15.38
C GLU A 47 10.98 -12.32 15.93
N PHE A 48 12.11 -12.36 15.22
CA PHE A 48 13.30 -11.61 15.58
C PHE A 48 13.03 -10.09 15.60
N LEU A 49 12.40 -9.54 14.55
CA LEU A 49 12.14 -8.11 14.44
C LEU A 49 11.08 -7.60 15.43
N ILE A 50 10.09 -8.41 15.77
CA ILE A 50 9.09 -8.08 16.82
C ILE A 50 9.75 -7.93 18.19
N ASN A 51 10.77 -8.74 18.47
CA ASN A 51 11.49 -8.72 19.74
C ASN A 51 12.76 -7.85 19.72
N PHE A 52 13.01 -7.14 18.63
CA PHE A 52 14.19 -6.29 18.49
C PHE A 52 13.99 -4.94 19.17
N ASP A 53 14.75 -4.62 20.20
CA ASP A 53 14.56 -3.43 21.04
C ASP A 53 14.97 -2.12 20.36
N ASN A 54 15.81 -2.18 19.31
CA ASN A 54 16.36 -1.01 18.66
C ASN A 54 15.55 -0.58 17.41
N THR A 55 16.00 0.45 16.72
CA THR A 55 15.28 1.00 15.56
C THR A 55 15.45 0.13 14.32
N VAL A 56 14.35 -0.26 13.71
CA VAL A 56 14.31 -0.97 12.42
C VAL A 56 13.61 -0.13 11.38
N ILE A 57 14.21 0.01 10.20
CA ILE A 57 13.60 0.60 9.02
C ILE A 57 13.54 -0.49 7.94
N VAL A 58 12.34 -0.83 7.53
CA VAL A 58 12.08 -1.87 6.53
C VAL A 58 11.43 -1.25 5.29
N VAL A 59 11.93 -1.61 4.13
CA VAL A 59 11.28 -1.39 2.84
C VAL A 59 10.85 -2.76 2.31
N SER A 60 9.56 -2.95 2.04
CA SER A 60 9.04 -4.20 1.49
C SER A 60 7.75 -4.01 0.71
N HIS A 61 7.50 -4.90 -0.25
CA HIS A 61 6.23 -5.06 -0.95
C HIS A 61 5.32 -6.10 -0.30
N ASP A 62 5.81 -6.85 0.66
CA ASP A 62 5.05 -7.85 1.41
C ASP A 62 4.23 -7.18 2.50
N ARG A 63 2.93 -7.02 2.22
CA ARG A 63 1.99 -6.38 3.16
C ARG A 63 1.80 -7.19 4.44
N TYR A 64 1.79 -8.51 4.33
CA TYR A 64 1.63 -9.37 5.50
C TYR A 64 2.79 -9.18 6.47
N PHE A 65 4.00 -9.23 5.94
CA PHE A 65 5.22 -8.98 6.70
C PHE A 65 5.22 -7.58 7.35
N LEU A 66 4.92 -6.52 6.58
CA LEU A 66 4.84 -5.16 7.11
C LEU A 66 3.79 -5.01 8.22
N ASN A 67 2.61 -5.62 8.05
CA ASN A 67 1.55 -5.57 9.05
C ASN A 67 1.95 -6.26 10.36
N LYS A 68 2.78 -7.28 10.28
CA LYS A 68 3.18 -8.08 11.44
C LYS A 68 4.33 -7.43 12.22
N VAL A 69 5.29 -6.81 11.54
CA VAL A 69 6.52 -6.29 12.17
C VAL A 69 6.54 -4.79 12.39
N CYS A 70 5.80 -4.00 11.60
CA CYS A 70 5.89 -2.55 11.66
C CYS A 70 4.90 -1.92 12.64
N THR A 71 5.38 -1.04 13.51
CA THR A 71 4.58 -0.21 14.41
C THR A 71 4.24 1.15 13.80
N HIS A 72 5.01 1.59 12.82
CA HIS A 72 4.85 2.86 12.11
C HIS A 72 5.02 2.64 10.61
N THR A 73 4.32 3.44 9.82
CA THR A 73 4.43 3.44 8.36
C THR A 73 4.88 4.81 7.87
N ALA A 74 5.98 4.86 7.13
CA ALA A 74 6.48 6.06 6.47
C ALA A 74 6.03 6.07 5.00
N ASP A 75 5.16 6.99 4.65
CA ASP A 75 4.67 7.20 3.29
C ASP A 75 5.53 8.24 2.57
N ILE A 76 6.13 7.84 1.46
CA ILE A 76 6.96 8.72 0.61
C ILE A 76 6.18 8.98 -0.66
N ASP A 77 5.63 10.21 -0.80
CA ASP A 77 4.92 10.62 -2.00
C ASP A 77 5.19 12.10 -2.30
N TYR A 78 5.31 12.47 -3.58
CA TYR A 78 5.58 13.84 -4.04
C TYR A 78 6.79 14.53 -3.38
N GLY A 79 7.84 13.77 -3.07
CA GLY A 79 9.06 14.29 -2.42
C GLY A 79 8.88 14.68 -0.95
N LYS A 80 7.81 14.20 -0.31
CA LYS A 80 7.54 14.38 1.12
C LYS A 80 7.48 13.03 1.81
N ILE A 81 7.89 13.01 3.07
CA ILE A 81 7.77 11.85 3.94
C ILE A 81 6.71 12.18 4.99
N GLN A 82 5.71 11.32 5.10
CA GLN A 82 4.68 11.42 6.12
C GLN A 82 4.68 10.15 6.97
N LEU A 83 4.82 10.32 8.27
CA LEU A 83 4.86 9.22 9.23
C LEU A 83 3.48 9.01 9.85
N TYR A 84 3.04 7.76 9.88
CA TYR A 84 1.80 7.30 10.49
C TYR A 84 2.13 6.35 11.64
N ALA A 85 1.53 6.56 12.80
CA ALA A 85 1.60 5.62 13.90
C ALA A 85 0.60 4.48 13.66
N GLY A 86 1.08 3.35 13.18
CA GLY A 86 0.31 2.18 12.82
C GLY A 86 1.00 1.38 11.70
N ASN A 87 0.52 0.16 11.49
CA ASN A 87 0.99 -0.73 10.44
C ASN A 87 0.49 -0.34 9.05
N TYR A 88 0.80 -1.15 8.04
CA TYR A 88 0.41 -0.89 6.65
C TYR A 88 -1.10 -0.75 6.46
N ASP A 89 -1.91 -1.62 7.06
CA ASP A 89 -3.37 -1.57 6.91
C ASP A 89 -3.96 -0.32 7.53
N PHE A 90 -3.50 0.06 8.72
CA PHE A 90 -3.89 1.32 9.36
C PHE A 90 -3.57 2.54 8.48
N TRP A 91 -2.37 2.57 7.91
CA TRP A 91 -1.99 3.64 6.97
C TRP A 91 -2.90 3.64 5.73
N PHE A 92 -3.16 2.47 5.15
CA PHE A 92 -3.99 2.35 3.95
C PHE A 92 -5.41 2.87 4.19
N GLU A 93 -6.07 2.40 5.25
CA GLU A 93 -7.43 2.84 5.62
C GLU A 93 -7.47 4.33 5.95
N SER A 94 -6.52 4.83 6.74
CA SER A 94 -6.43 6.24 7.11
C SER A 94 -6.21 7.13 5.88
N SER A 95 -5.36 6.72 4.95
CA SER A 95 -5.09 7.46 3.71
C SER A 95 -6.33 7.52 2.81
N GLN A 96 -7.08 6.43 2.68
CA GLN A 96 -8.33 6.38 1.92
C GLN A 96 -9.40 7.29 2.54
N LEU A 97 -9.53 7.27 3.86
CA LEU A 97 -10.47 8.13 4.57
C LEU A 97 -10.13 9.61 4.37
N LEU A 98 -8.86 10.00 4.49
CA LEU A 98 -8.40 11.37 4.25
C LEU A 98 -8.71 11.83 2.82
N ILE A 99 -8.42 10.99 1.82
CA ILE A 99 -8.74 11.30 0.41
C ILE A 99 -10.24 11.51 0.23
N LYS A 100 -11.08 10.66 0.83
CA LYS A 100 -12.53 10.78 0.77
C LYS A 100 -13.01 12.09 1.40
N GLN A 101 -12.51 12.43 2.59
CA GLN A 101 -12.86 13.67 3.30
C GLN A 101 -12.44 14.91 2.49
N MET A 102 -11.23 14.91 1.90
CA MET A 102 -10.76 16.01 1.04
C MET A 102 -11.62 16.17 -0.21
N LYS A 103 -12.03 15.06 -0.85
CA LYS A 103 -12.96 15.09 -2.01
C LYS A 103 -14.29 15.71 -1.64
N GLU A 104 -14.88 15.30 -0.51
CA GLU A 104 -16.15 15.84 -0.03
C GLU A 104 -16.04 17.33 0.35
N ALA A 105 -14.95 17.73 1.00
CA ALA A 105 -14.67 19.13 1.34
C ALA A 105 -14.51 19.99 0.09
N ASN A 106 -13.75 19.52 -0.90
CA ASN A 106 -13.58 20.23 -2.17
C ASN A 106 -14.89 20.35 -2.95
N LYS A 107 -15.70 19.29 -3.01
CA LYS A 107 -17.02 19.34 -3.64
C LYS A 107 -17.92 20.43 -3.01
N LYS A 108 -17.95 20.51 -1.67
CA LYS A 108 -18.69 21.59 -0.99
C LYS A 108 -18.15 22.98 -1.29
N LYS A 109 -16.83 23.13 -1.40
CA LYS A 109 -16.18 24.39 -1.79
C LYS A 109 -16.54 24.76 -3.24
N GLU A 110 -16.54 23.82 -4.18
CA GLU A 110 -16.92 24.02 -5.58
C GLU A 110 -18.38 24.44 -5.72
N GLU A 111 -19.30 23.78 -5.00
CA GLU A 111 -20.71 24.16 -4.97
C GLU A 111 -20.87 25.60 -4.45
N LYS A 112 -20.13 25.96 -3.41
CA LYS A 112 -20.13 27.33 -2.86
C LYS A 112 -19.56 28.36 -3.81
N ILE A 113 -18.48 28.03 -4.51
CA ILE A 113 -17.90 28.88 -5.57
C ILE A 113 -18.95 29.13 -6.66
N LYS A 114 -19.64 28.08 -7.11
CA LYS A 114 -20.69 28.19 -8.13
C LYS A 114 -21.84 29.10 -7.69
N GLU A 115 -22.38 28.91 -6.47
CA GLU A 115 -23.42 29.78 -5.90
C GLU A 115 -22.98 31.25 -5.85
N LEU A 116 -21.76 31.52 -5.40
CA LEU A 116 -21.23 32.88 -5.31
C LEU A 116 -21.06 33.51 -6.69
N GLN A 117 -20.55 32.76 -7.67
CA GLN A 117 -20.37 33.22 -9.06
C GLN A 117 -21.73 33.53 -9.70
N GLU A 118 -22.73 32.67 -9.55
CA GLU A 118 -24.08 32.90 -10.06
C GLU A 118 -24.71 34.14 -9.43
N PHE A 119 -24.55 34.34 -8.12
CA PHE A 119 -25.07 35.54 -7.47
C PHE A 119 -24.36 36.82 -7.97
N ILE A 120 -23.04 36.79 -8.08
CA ILE A 120 -22.25 37.94 -8.57
C ILE A 120 -22.67 38.30 -10.01
N SER A 121 -22.82 37.29 -10.89
CA SER A 121 -23.23 37.52 -12.30
C SER A 121 -24.62 38.16 -12.42
N ARG A 122 -25.59 37.73 -11.59
CA ARG A 122 -26.98 38.25 -11.60
C ARG A 122 -27.09 39.67 -11.07
N PHE A 123 -26.29 40.02 -10.06
CA PHE A 123 -26.50 41.24 -9.29
C PHE A 123 -25.35 42.28 -9.38
N SER A 124 -24.28 42.02 -10.15
CA SER A 124 -23.18 42.91 -10.29
C SER A 124 -23.58 44.30 -10.92
N ALA A 125 -24.56 44.27 -11.83
CA ALA A 125 -25.04 45.48 -12.48
C ALA A 125 -26.16 46.23 -11.72
N ASN A 126 -26.64 45.66 -10.58
CA ASN A 126 -27.75 46.23 -9.82
C ASN A 126 -27.24 47.14 -8.71
N ALA A 127 -27.50 48.44 -8.80
CA ALA A 127 -27.00 49.45 -7.86
C ALA A 127 -27.42 49.18 -6.40
N SER A 128 -28.63 48.67 -6.14
CA SER A 128 -29.12 48.37 -4.77
C SER A 128 -28.43 47.16 -4.15
N LYS A 129 -27.93 46.21 -4.95
CA LYS A 129 -27.28 44.97 -4.49
C LYS A 129 -25.75 44.98 -4.70
N SER A 130 -25.19 46.05 -5.23
CA SER A 130 -23.75 46.19 -5.53
C SER A 130 -22.85 45.90 -4.30
N LYS A 131 -23.20 46.42 -3.14
CA LYS A 131 -22.47 46.16 -1.87
C LYS A 131 -22.47 44.69 -1.52
N GLN A 132 -23.57 43.97 -1.73
CA GLN A 132 -23.66 42.54 -1.47
C GLN A 132 -22.83 41.74 -2.48
N ALA A 133 -22.87 42.12 -3.75
CA ALA A 133 -22.06 41.49 -4.79
C ALA A 133 -20.55 41.66 -4.50
N THR A 134 -20.12 42.82 -4.06
CA THR A 134 -18.72 43.08 -3.67
C THR A 134 -18.30 42.24 -2.44
N SER A 135 -19.17 42.14 -1.44
CA SER A 135 -18.89 41.28 -0.26
C SER A 135 -18.75 39.80 -0.67
N ARG A 136 -19.61 39.31 -1.57
CA ARG A 136 -19.54 37.92 -2.05
C ARG A 136 -18.32 37.68 -2.96
N LYS A 137 -17.90 38.67 -3.72
CA LYS A 137 -16.64 38.62 -4.49
C LYS A 137 -15.44 38.41 -3.56
N ARG A 138 -15.36 39.21 -2.49
CA ARG A 138 -14.31 39.00 -1.47
C ARG A 138 -14.38 37.65 -0.77
N ALA A 139 -15.57 37.10 -0.54
CA ALA A 139 -15.74 35.77 0.00
C ALA A 139 -15.24 34.68 -1.00
N LEU A 140 -15.53 34.85 -2.29
CA LEU A 140 -15.05 33.96 -3.35
C LEU A 140 -13.52 33.94 -3.44
N GLU A 141 -12.86 35.10 -3.35
CA GLU A 141 -11.41 35.23 -3.38
C GLU A 141 -10.71 34.53 -2.20
N LYS A 142 -11.41 34.30 -1.10
CA LYS A 142 -10.89 33.60 0.09
C LYS A 142 -11.04 32.08 0.04
N ILE A 143 -11.87 31.55 -0.87
CA ILE A 143 -12.07 30.09 -0.98
C ILE A 143 -10.90 29.51 -1.78
N GLN A 144 -10.09 28.72 -1.11
CA GLN A 144 -9.04 27.90 -1.73
C GLN A 144 -9.48 26.45 -1.76
N LEU A 145 -9.40 25.83 -2.92
CA LEU A 145 -9.54 24.39 -3.05
C LEU A 145 -8.26 23.73 -2.52
N ASP A 146 -8.43 22.64 -1.78
CA ASP A 146 -7.28 21.86 -1.36
C ASP A 146 -6.65 21.21 -2.60
N ASP A 147 -5.33 21.32 -2.72
CA ASP A 147 -4.56 20.73 -3.83
C ASP A 147 -4.59 19.19 -3.69
N MET A 148 -5.60 18.59 -4.31
CA MET A 148 -5.73 17.15 -4.42
C MET A 148 -4.89 16.65 -5.58
N ARG A 149 -3.61 16.47 -5.36
CA ARG A 149 -2.79 15.78 -6.34
C ARG A 149 -3.23 14.33 -6.41
N PRO A 150 -3.57 13.83 -7.61
CA PRO A 150 -3.84 12.41 -7.75
C PRO A 150 -2.59 11.64 -7.33
N SER A 151 -2.75 10.65 -6.44
CA SER A 151 -1.61 9.83 -6.00
C SER A 151 -0.75 9.42 -7.19
N SER A 152 0.58 9.50 -7.05
CA SER A 152 1.52 9.00 -8.05
C SER A 152 1.38 7.49 -8.24
N ARG A 153 0.75 6.82 -7.28
CA ARG A 153 0.48 5.37 -7.26
C ARG A 153 -0.82 5.07 -8.00
N LYS A 154 -0.76 5.04 -9.33
CA LYS A 154 -1.88 4.55 -10.14
C LYS A 154 -1.78 3.04 -10.24
N TYR A 155 -2.77 2.33 -9.68
CA TYR A 155 -2.92 0.91 -9.97
C TYR A 155 -3.40 0.75 -11.42
N PRO A 156 -2.74 -0.06 -12.24
CA PRO A 156 -3.29 -0.41 -13.54
C PRO A 156 -4.59 -1.17 -13.29
N TYR A 157 -5.69 -0.66 -13.84
CA TYR A 157 -6.95 -1.41 -13.84
C TYR A 157 -6.83 -2.52 -14.90
N ILE A 158 -6.82 -3.77 -14.43
CA ILE A 158 -6.86 -4.94 -15.29
C ILE A 158 -8.24 -5.57 -15.12
N ASP A 159 -9.03 -5.56 -16.19
CA ASP A 159 -10.35 -6.18 -16.22
C ASP A 159 -10.21 -7.61 -16.80
N PHE A 160 -10.29 -8.58 -15.92
CA PHE A 160 -10.35 -9.99 -16.32
C PHE A 160 -11.79 -10.38 -16.59
N ARG A 161 -12.20 -10.42 -17.86
CA ARG A 161 -13.52 -10.89 -18.25
C ARG A 161 -13.44 -12.35 -18.66
N PRO A 162 -14.12 -13.25 -17.96
CA PRO A 162 -14.17 -14.64 -18.37
C PRO A 162 -14.94 -14.74 -19.71
N ASN A 163 -14.44 -15.56 -20.63
CA ASN A 163 -15.12 -15.83 -21.91
C ASN A 163 -16.42 -16.62 -21.74
N ARG A 164 -16.62 -17.24 -20.59
CA ARG A 164 -17.82 -18.00 -20.20
C ARG A 164 -17.99 -17.94 -18.69
N GLU A 165 -19.19 -18.13 -18.22
CA GLU A 165 -19.47 -18.33 -16.79
C GLU A 165 -18.78 -19.61 -16.31
N ILE A 166 -18.15 -19.54 -15.15
CA ILE A 166 -17.46 -20.65 -14.51
C ILE A 166 -18.48 -21.30 -13.56
N GLY A 167 -18.60 -22.63 -13.62
CA GLY A 167 -19.46 -23.39 -12.69
C GLY A 167 -18.88 -23.42 -11.26
N ASN A 168 -19.63 -24.01 -10.33
CA ASN A 168 -19.25 -24.06 -8.92
C ASN A 168 -17.95 -24.84 -8.68
N GLU A 169 -17.63 -25.81 -9.51
CA GLU A 169 -16.35 -26.55 -9.49
C GLU A 169 -15.47 -26.06 -10.63
N VAL A 170 -14.42 -25.32 -10.28
CA VAL A 170 -13.51 -24.69 -11.26
C VAL A 170 -12.40 -25.64 -11.67
N LEU A 171 -11.82 -26.34 -10.70
CA LEU A 171 -10.74 -27.28 -10.88
C LEU A 171 -10.76 -28.37 -9.82
N MET A 172 -10.72 -29.63 -10.26
CA MET A 172 -10.50 -30.79 -9.40
C MET A 172 -9.16 -31.43 -9.78
N VAL A 173 -8.30 -31.60 -8.82
CA VAL A 173 -7.00 -32.24 -8.97
C VAL A 173 -6.97 -33.47 -8.08
N GLU A 174 -6.63 -34.63 -8.65
CA GLU A 174 -6.55 -35.89 -7.93
C GLU A 174 -5.17 -36.54 -8.16
N ASN A 175 -4.54 -36.94 -7.04
CA ASN A 175 -3.30 -37.72 -7.03
C ASN A 175 -2.16 -37.12 -7.88
N LEU A 176 -2.05 -35.78 -7.90
CA LEU A 176 -1.01 -35.10 -8.65
C LEU A 176 0.37 -35.37 -8.06
N SER A 177 1.25 -35.92 -8.87
CA SER A 177 2.66 -36.15 -8.49
C SER A 177 3.56 -35.68 -9.62
N LYS A 178 4.69 -35.03 -9.27
CA LYS A 178 5.68 -34.55 -10.23
C LYS A 178 7.09 -34.71 -9.69
N THR A 179 7.96 -35.26 -10.49
CA THR A 179 9.41 -35.36 -10.25
C THR A 179 10.15 -34.47 -11.25
N ILE A 180 11.09 -33.68 -10.79
CA ILE A 180 11.95 -32.81 -11.61
C ILE A 180 13.40 -33.14 -11.25
N ASP A 181 14.23 -33.45 -12.22
CA ASP A 181 15.65 -33.80 -12.07
C ASP A 181 15.91 -34.86 -10.97
N GLY A 182 15.03 -35.87 -10.88
CA GLY A 182 15.11 -36.95 -9.90
C GLY A 182 14.62 -36.58 -8.49
N VAL A 183 14.23 -35.34 -8.25
CA VAL A 183 13.63 -34.90 -6.98
C VAL A 183 12.12 -34.87 -7.10
N LYS A 184 11.42 -35.55 -6.19
CA LYS A 184 9.96 -35.56 -6.13
C LYS A 184 9.50 -34.22 -5.53
N VAL A 185 8.92 -33.35 -6.35
CA VAL A 185 8.48 -32.00 -5.95
C VAL A 185 7.04 -32.02 -5.46
N LEU A 186 6.17 -32.80 -6.10
CA LEU A 186 4.78 -32.99 -5.70
C LEU A 186 4.54 -34.50 -5.49
N ASP A 187 3.85 -34.86 -4.44
CA ASP A 187 3.54 -36.23 -4.09
C ASP A 187 2.09 -36.39 -3.68
N ASN A 188 1.29 -37.02 -4.56
CA ASN A 188 -0.09 -37.44 -4.31
C ASN A 188 -0.97 -36.31 -3.74
N ILE A 189 -0.92 -35.12 -4.37
CA ILE A 189 -1.69 -33.96 -3.94
C ILE A 189 -3.06 -34.00 -4.61
N SER A 190 -4.12 -33.84 -3.78
CA SER A 190 -5.49 -33.75 -4.23
C SER A 190 -6.16 -32.54 -3.62
N PHE A 191 -6.85 -31.73 -4.44
CA PHE A 191 -7.62 -30.57 -3.98
C PHE A 191 -8.69 -30.20 -5.01
N THR A 192 -9.68 -29.44 -4.57
CA THR A 192 -10.73 -28.88 -5.43
C THR A 192 -10.74 -27.37 -5.24
N LEU A 193 -10.86 -26.61 -6.31
CA LEU A 193 -11.08 -25.16 -6.30
C LEU A 193 -12.54 -24.89 -6.65
N GLY A 194 -13.23 -24.16 -5.82
CA GLY A 194 -14.59 -23.67 -6.04
C GLY A 194 -14.59 -22.27 -6.70
N HIS A 195 -15.78 -21.72 -6.88
CA HIS A 195 -15.98 -20.42 -7.52
C HIS A 195 -15.51 -19.23 -6.65
N GLU A 196 -15.47 -19.41 -5.34
CA GLU A 196 -15.14 -18.35 -4.35
C GLU A 196 -13.82 -18.60 -3.60
N ASP A 197 -13.02 -19.59 -4.02
CA ASP A 197 -11.72 -19.90 -3.43
C ASP A 197 -10.60 -18.97 -3.94
#